data_285b0a346c2dacdf9375f3b5d3d3bc1c
#
_entry.id   285b0a346c2dacdf9375f3b5d3d3bc1c
#
_cell.length_a   1.000
_cell.length_b   1.000
_cell.length_c   1.000
_cell.angle_alpha   90.00
_cell.angle_beta   90.00
_cell.angle_gamma   90.00
#
_symmetry.space_group_name_H-M   'P 1'
#
loop_
_entity.id
_entity.type
_entity.pdbx_description
1 polymer ?
#
loop_
_entity_poly.entity_id
_entity_poly.type
_entity_poly.pdbx_seq_one_letter_code
_entity_poly.pdbx_strand_id
1 'polypeptide(L)'
;MILVTGATGLSGRALLQRLSARGVPARALVRSPAKAEGLSTLPKLEIVEGDMARPDTLARALHGVDRAMLISSSDPAMLDVQSSFIDAARKAGVAHVVKLSGIMPELDSPFRFARMHGEIERRLEASGMAFTHLRAGEFMSAYFRQVPSIVGKGALFLPMENARIASIDVGDIADVAATVLTTPGHEGKIYPLTGPEALTMTEVAEKLSTATGKPVRYVNVAPDDARKAQLAAGMPPYLADALAELFAERRRGKEAQVSPAVQTILGRGPTSFAEFALRNAAVFRGEQPPGA
;
A
#
# COMPACT_ATOMS: atom_id res chain seq x y z
N MET A 1 12.84 -12.82 15.07
CA MET A 1 13.10 -12.50 13.63
C MET A 1 11.81 -11.99 13.00
N ILE A 2 11.88 -10.90 12.23
CA ILE A 2 10.73 -10.35 11.48
C ILE A 2 10.84 -10.75 10.01
N LEU A 3 9.79 -11.39 9.45
CA LEU A 3 9.71 -11.69 8.02
C LEU A 3 8.87 -10.62 7.31
N VAL A 4 9.32 -10.13 6.16
CA VAL A 4 8.57 -9.18 5.31
C VAL A 4 8.31 -9.83 3.95
N THR A 5 7.04 -10.04 3.60
CA THR A 5 6.62 -10.45 2.26
C THR A 5 6.44 -9.22 1.37
N GLY A 6 6.32 -9.39 0.04
CA GLY A 6 6.27 -8.24 -0.87
C GLY A 6 7.50 -7.31 -0.77
N ALA A 7 8.62 -7.84 -0.32
CA ALA A 7 9.85 -7.13 0.07
C ALA A 7 10.42 -6.21 -1.02
N THR A 8 10.26 -6.57 -2.29
CA THR A 8 10.76 -5.80 -3.44
C THR A 8 9.78 -4.73 -3.94
N GLY A 9 8.55 -4.72 -3.41
CA GLY A 9 7.54 -3.72 -3.71
C GLY A 9 7.73 -2.43 -2.91
N LEU A 10 6.93 -1.40 -3.22
CA LEU A 10 7.02 -0.07 -2.64
C LEU A 10 6.95 -0.09 -1.09
N SER A 11 5.90 -0.68 -0.52
CA SER A 11 5.70 -0.74 0.94
C SER A 11 6.70 -1.65 1.66
N GLY A 12 7.00 -2.81 1.05
CA GLY A 12 7.95 -3.77 1.65
C GLY A 12 9.37 -3.21 1.70
N ARG A 13 9.81 -2.56 0.61
CA ARG A 13 11.12 -1.90 0.54
C ARG A 13 11.24 -0.77 1.56
N ALA A 14 10.23 0.10 1.65
CA ALA A 14 10.18 1.18 2.62
C ALA A 14 10.23 0.65 4.07
N LEU A 15 9.46 -0.39 4.39
CA LEU A 15 9.49 -1.02 5.70
C LEU A 15 10.87 -1.61 6.04
N LEU A 16 11.49 -2.34 5.12
CA LEU A 16 12.82 -2.93 5.33
C LEU A 16 13.89 -1.87 5.59
N GLN A 17 13.82 -0.74 4.90
CA GLN A 17 14.70 0.40 5.18
C GLN A 17 14.49 0.96 6.60
N ARG A 18 13.24 1.06 7.07
CA ARG A 18 12.92 1.52 8.43
C ARG A 18 13.42 0.53 9.50
N LEU A 19 13.21 -0.76 9.30
CA LEU A 19 13.70 -1.81 10.23
C LEU A 19 15.24 -1.79 10.29
N SER A 20 15.89 -1.73 9.15
CA SER A 20 17.37 -1.65 9.06
C SER A 20 17.91 -0.40 9.75
N ALA A 21 17.34 0.78 9.51
CA ALA A 21 17.73 2.03 10.16
C ALA A 21 17.55 1.99 11.69
N ARG A 22 16.56 1.23 12.19
CA ARG A 22 16.34 0.98 13.63
C ARG A 22 17.23 -0.14 14.19
N GLY A 23 18.10 -0.74 13.37
CA GLY A 23 18.95 -1.85 13.78
C GLY A 23 18.20 -3.16 14.07
N VAL A 24 16.96 -3.31 13.59
CA VAL A 24 16.11 -4.48 13.80
C VAL A 24 16.42 -5.56 12.77
N PRO A 25 16.76 -6.78 13.17
CA PRO A 25 16.98 -7.89 12.24
C PRO A 25 15.69 -8.24 11.50
N ALA A 26 15.77 -8.33 10.18
CA ALA A 26 14.63 -8.67 9.33
C ALA A 26 15.03 -9.67 8.23
N ARG A 27 14.04 -10.39 7.72
CA ARG A 27 14.17 -11.31 6.59
C ARG A 27 13.23 -10.88 5.48
N ALA A 28 13.77 -10.67 4.28
CA ALA A 28 13.01 -10.33 3.08
C ALA A 28 12.66 -11.60 2.30
N LEU A 29 11.38 -11.90 2.15
CA LEU A 29 10.91 -12.98 1.27
C LEU A 29 10.86 -12.44 -0.17
N VAL A 30 11.62 -13.05 -1.07
CA VAL A 30 11.69 -12.66 -2.48
C VAL A 30 11.49 -13.87 -3.38
N ARG A 31 10.79 -13.70 -4.50
CA ARG A 31 10.63 -14.76 -5.52
C ARG A 31 11.90 -15.02 -6.33
N SER A 32 12.78 -14.03 -6.38
CA SER A 32 14.07 -14.12 -7.05
C SER A 32 15.06 -13.17 -6.38
N PRO A 33 16.20 -13.63 -5.90
CA PRO A 33 17.25 -12.79 -5.31
C PRO A 33 17.73 -11.68 -6.24
N ALA A 34 17.76 -11.93 -7.55
CA ALA A 34 18.14 -10.92 -8.55
C ALA A 34 17.23 -9.67 -8.53
N LYS A 35 15.99 -9.78 -8.06
CA LYS A 35 15.07 -8.65 -7.92
C LYS A 35 15.21 -7.90 -6.57
N ALA A 36 16.09 -8.38 -5.71
CA ALA A 36 16.36 -7.78 -4.40
C ALA A 36 17.54 -6.78 -4.44
N GLU A 37 17.93 -6.33 -5.63
CA GLU A 37 18.96 -5.31 -5.79
C GLU A 37 18.64 -4.06 -4.96
N GLY A 38 19.66 -3.55 -4.25
CA GLY A 38 19.50 -2.46 -3.28
C GLY A 38 18.95 -2.86 -1.90
N LEU A 39 18.40 -4.09 -1.73
CA LEU A 39 18.07 -4.61 -0.41
C LEU A 39 19.27 -5.30 0.25
N SER A 40 20.12 -5.95 -0.53
CA SER A 40 21.30 -6.70 -0.03
C SER A 40 22.33 -5.83 0.71
N THR A 41 22.29 -4.52 0.51
CA THR A 41 23.18 -3.57 1.19
C THR A 41 22.64 -3.11 2.54
N LEU A 42 21.39 -3.45 2.88
CA LEU A 42 20.78 -3.02 4.14
C LEU A 42 21.36 -3.85 5.31
N PRO A 43 21.87 -3.20 6.37
CA PRO A 43 22.35 -3.88 7.56
C PRO A 43 21.28 -4.76 8.21
N LYS A 44 21.69 -5.91 8.74
CA LYS A 44 20.85 -6.89 9.46
C LYS A 44 19.66 -7.43 8.65
N LEU A 45 19.74 -7.38 7.32
CA LEU A 45 18.74 -7.93 6.42
C LEU A 45 19.23 -9.27 5.84
N GLU A 46 18.45 -10.32 6.03
CA GLU A 46 18.59 -11.61 5.37
C GLU A 46 17.64 -11.66 4.16
N ILE A 47 18.14 -12.07 3.00
CA ILE A 47 17.31 -12.32 1.81
C ILE A 47 17.08 -13.80 1.68
N VAL A 48 15.83 -14.23 1.63
CA VAL A 48 15.43 -15.62 1.46
C VAL A 48 14.50 -15.77 0.27
N GLU A 49 14.84 -16.72 -0.60
CA GLU A 49 13.98 -17.07 -1.73
C GLU A 49 12.78 -17.90 -1.29
N GLY A 50 11.61 -17.58 -1.82
CA GLY A 50 10.37 -18.31 -1.63
C GLY A 50 9.19 -17.57 -2.28
N ASP A 51 8.11 -18.30 -2.49
CA ASP A 51 6.92 -17.81 -3.16
C ASP A 51 5.68 -18.16 -2.34
N MET A 52 4.89 -17.16 -1.97
CA MET A 52 3.64 -17.38 -1.22
C MET A 52 2.62 -18.24 -2.00
N ALA A 53 2.70 -18.28 -3.34
CA ALA A 53 1.91 -19.18 -4.17
C ALA A 53 2.39 -20.64 -4.13
N ARG A 54 3.58 -20.89 -3.57
CA ARG A 54 4.19 -22.22 -3.43
C ARG A 54 4.57 -22.48 -1.98
N PRO A 55 3.64 -22.95 -1.14
CA PRO A 55 3.82 -23.11 0.31
C PRO A 55 5.02 -23.95 0.74
N ASP A 56 5.39 -24.94 -0.07
CA ASP A 56 6.56 -25.79 0.11
C ASP A 56 7.88 -24.99 0.21
N THR A 57 7.93 -23.82 -0.46
CA THR A 57 9.10 -22.93 -0.45
C THR A 57 9.20 -22.05 0.80
N LEU A 58 8.14 -21.98 1.62
CA LEU A 58 8.06 -21.05 2.75
C LEU A 58 8.68 -21.57 4.03
N ALA A 59 8.89 -22.88 4.18
CA ALA A 59 9.39 -23.48 5.42
C ALA A 59 10.73 -22.88 5.86
N ARG A 60 11.68 -22.71 4.94
CA ARG A 60 12.98 -22.09 5.21
C ARG A 60 12.83 -20.62 5.59
N ALA A 61 11.96 -19.89 4.88
CA ALA A 61 11.75 -18.47 5.10
C ALA A 61 11.12 -18.19 6.48
N LEU A 62 10.23 -19.07 6.93
CA LEU A 62 9.51 -18.96 8.20
C LEU A 62 10.26 -19.53 9.41
N HIS A 63 11.39 -20.25 9.20
CA HIS A 63 12.15 -20.81 10.30
C HIS A 63 12.66 -19.72 11.26
N GLY A 64 12.30 -19.83 12.55
CA GLY A 64 12.68 -18.87 13.58
C GLY A 64 12.06 -17.49 13.45
N VAL A 65 10.99 -17.35 12.66
CA VAL A 65 10.22 -16.11 12.53
C VAL A 65 9.20 -16.01 13.67
N ASP A 66 9.25 -14.91 14.40
CA ASP A 66 8.31 -14.59 15.47
C ASP A 66 7.17 -13.69 14.97
N ARG A 67 7.49 -12.71 14.13
CA ARG A 67 6.53 -11.76 13.56
C ARG A 67 6.67 -11.67 12.05
N ALA A 68 5.55 -11.48 11.36
CA ALA A 68 5.57 -11.32 9.90
C ALA A 68 4.76 -10.11 9.44
N MET A 69 5.28 -9.40 8.43
CA MET A 69 4.51 -8.42 7.65
C MET A 69 3.99 -9.05 6.37
N LEU A 70 2.68 -9.15 6.23
CA LEU A 70 2.01 -9.72 5.08
C LEU A 70 1.63 -8.63 4.08
N ILE A 71 2.33 -8.62 2.95
CA ILE A 71 2.12 -7.73 1.80
C ILE A 71 2.10 -8.57 0.54
N SER A 72 1.16 -8.33 -0.37
CA SER A 72 1.15 -8.89 -1.72
C SER A 72 0.70 -7.87 -2.76
N SER A 73 0.77 -8.24 -4.03
CA SER A 73 0.15 -7.47 -5.11
C SER A 73 -1.37 -7.55 -5.01
N SER A 74 -2.05 -6.48 -5.46
CA SER A 74 -3.49 -6.46 -5.70
C SER A 74 -3.77 -7.05 -7.09
N ASP A 75 -3.95 -8.36 -7.15
CA ASP A 75 -4.20 -9.13 -8.37
C ASP A 75 -5.23 -10.25 -8.11
N PRO A 76 -5.68 -10.99 -9.13
CA PRO A 76 -6.67 -12.06 -8.96
C PRO A 76 -6.28 -13.15 -7.97
N ALA A 77 -4.99 -13.41 -7.79
CA ALA A 77 -4.48 -14.45 -6.91
C ALA A 77 -4.29 -13.97 -5.44
N MET A 78 -4.58 -12.71 -5.13
CA MET A 78 -4.29 -12.11 -3.82
C MET A 78 -4.87 -12.92 -2.66
N LEU A 79 -6.12 -13.37 -2.77
CA LEU A 79 -6.78 -14.17 -1.74
C LEU A 79 -6.05 -15.49 -1.49
N ASP A 80 -5.78 -16.24 -2.55
CA ASP A 80 -5.13 -17.56 -2.45
C ASP A 80 -3.70 -17.43 -1.92
N VAL A 81 -2.95 -16.48 -2.45
CA VAL A 81 -1.55 -16.24 -2.09
C VAL A 81 -1.41 -15.84 -0.61
N GLN A 82 -2.25 -14.93 -0.13
CA GLN A 82 -2.20 -14.52 1.27
C GLN A 82 -2.74 -15.60 2.20
N SER A 83 -3.78 -16.34 1.80
CA SER A 83 -4.31 -17.49 2.54
C SER A 83 -3.27 -18.58 2.71
N SER A 84 -2.55 -18.91 1.65
CA SER A 84 -1.45 -19.88 1.64
C SER A 84 -0.33 -19.48 2.62
N PHE A 85 0.04 -18.19 2.63
CA PHE A 85 1.02 -17.67 3.58
C PHE A 85 0.53 -17.77 5.03
N ILE A 86 -0.73 -17.42 5.33
CA ILE A 86 -1.31 -17.51 6.68
C ILE A 86 -1.24 -18.94 7.20
N ASP A 87 -1.58 -19.93 6.38
CA ASP A 87 -1.52 -21.35 6.75
C ASP A 87 -0.07 -21.81 7.02
N ALA A 88 0.88 -21.39 6.18
CA ALA A 88 2.29 -21.71 6.36
C ALA A 88 2.86 -21.04 7.62
N ALA A 89 2.52 -19.77 7.87
CA ALA A 89 2.96 -19.03 9.05
C ALA A 89 2.43 -19.68 10.34
N ARG A 90 1.15 -20.08 10.36
CA ARG A 90 0.57 -20.82 11.49
C ARG A 90 1.29 -22.14 11.74
N LYS A 91 1.56 -22.94 10.71
CA LYS A 91 2.30 -24.21 10.82
C LYS A 91 3.74 -24.02 11.35
N ALA A 92 4.36 -22.90 10.98
CA ALA A 92 5.72 -22.56 11.43
C ALA A 92 5.77 -21.96 12.84
N GLY A 93 4.63 -21.71 13.49
CA GLY A 93 4.56 -21.15 14.84
C GLY A 93 4.81 -19.63 14.90
N VAL A 94 4.56 -18.90 13.82
CA VAL A 94 4.62 -17.42 13.84
C VAL A 94 3.63 -16.89 14.86
N ALA A 95 4.09 -16.08 15.80
CA ALA A 95 3.25 -15.59 16.88
C ALA A 95 2.32 -14.44 16.45
N HIS A 96 2.79 -13.53 15.56
CA HIS A 96 2.05 -12.34 15.18
C HIS A 96 2.20 -12.01 13.69
N VAL A 97 1.09 -11.79 13.01
CA VAL A 97 1.06 -11.35 11.61
C VAL A 97 0.44 -9.96 11.51
N VAL A 98 1.22 -9.01 11.00
CA VAL A 98 0.76 -7.66 10.63
C VAL A 98 0.42 -7.67 9.15
N LYS A 99 -0.84 -7.39 8.80
CA LYS A 99 -1.31 -7.40 7.41
C LYS A 99 -1.45 -5.97 6.88
N LEU A 100 -0.82 -5.68 5.74
CA LEU A 100 -1.18 -4.49 4.96
C LEU A 100 -2.49 -4.77 4.22
N SER A 101 -3.54 -4.08 4.63
CA SER A 101 -4.90 -4.23 4.13
C SER A 101 -5.39 -2.95 3.45
N GLY A 102 -6.53 -3.02 2.75
CA GLY A 102 -7.20 -1.83 2.22
C GLY A 102 -8.06 -1.14 3.28
N ILE A 103 -8.40 0.12 3.05
CA ILE A 103 -9.17 0.95 3.99
C ILE A 103 -10.63 0.47 4.17
N MET A 104 -11.16 -0.25 3.19
CA MET A 104 -12.58 -0.65 3.12
C MET A 104 -12.74 -2.17 2.96
N PRO A 105 -12.24 -3.00 3.89
CA PRO A 105 -12.41 -4.45 3.76
C PRO A 105 -13.84 -4.83 4.16
N GLU A 106 -14.68 -5.10 3.18
CA GLU A 106 -16.08 -5.48 3.36
C GLU A 106 -16.37 -6.71 2.50
N LEU A 107 -17.03 -7.72 3.08
CA LEU A 107 -17.29 -9.01 2.39
C LEU A 107 -18.29 -8.93 1.24
N ASP A 108 -19.21 -8.00 1.31
CA ASP A 108 -20.27 -7.74 0.34
C ASP A 108 -20.01 -6.48 -0.51
N SER A 109 -18.82 -5.88 -0.40
CA SER A 109 -18.45 -4.70 -1.19
C SER A 109 -18.58 -4.99 -2.70
N PRO A 110 -19.10 -4.05 -3.50
CA PRO A 110 -19.00 -4.15 -4.96
C PRO A 110 -17.55 -4.07 -5.46
N PHE A 111 -16.62 -3.52 -4.68
CA PHE A 111 -15.20 -3.47 -5.01
C PHE A 111 -14.49 -4.78 -4.66
N ARG A 112 -14.01 -5.48 -5.68
CA ARG A 112 -13.43 -6.84 -5.55
C ARG A 112 -12.27 -6.94 -4.56
N PHE A 113 -11.37 -5.95 -4.52
CA PHE A 113 -10.25 -6.00 -3.57
C PHE A 113 -10.69 -5.73 -2.13
N ALA A 114 -11.76 -4.95 -1.91
CA ALA A 114 -12.34 -4.81 -0.57
C ALA A 114 -12.87 -6.15 -0.05
N ARG A 115 -13.57 -6.92 -0.90
CA ARG A 115 -14.02 -8.29 -0.54
C ARG A 115 -12.84 -9.20 -0.22
N MET A 116 -11.85 -9.26 -1.11
CA MET A 116 -10.66 -10.10 -0.88
C MET A 116 -9.94 -9.72 0.41
N HIS A 117 -9.77 -8.43 0.69
CA HIS A 117 -9.18 -7.99 1.95
C HIS A 117 -10.00 -8.42 3.15
N GLY A 118 -11.34 -8.32 3.11
CA GLY A 118 -12.24 -8.76 4.18
C GLY A 118 -12.12 -10.26 4.44
N GLU A 119 -12.09 -11.09 3.38
CA GLU A 119 -11.91 -12.53 3.50
C GLU A 119 -10.56 -12.92 4.10
N ILE A 120 -9.47 -12.26 3.67
CA ILE A 120 -8.13 -12.51 4.20
C ILE A 120 -8.02 -12.08 5.67
N GLU A 121 -8.58 -10.92 6.05
CA GLU A 121 -8.60 -10.49 7.44
C GLU A 121 -9.32 -11.52 8.33
N ARG A 122 -10.52 -11.94 7.92
CA ARG A 122 -11.28 -12.98 8.65
C ARG A 122 -10.49 -14.29 8.78
N ARG A 123 -9.80 -14.71 7.72
CA ARG A 123 -8.97 -15.93 7.76
C ARG A 123 -7.81 -15.78 8.74
N LEU A 124 -7.14 -14.63 8.75
CA LEU A 124 -6.05 -14.35 9.69
C LEU A 124 -6.55 -14.31 11.13
N GLU A 125 -7.68 -13.66 11.39
CA GLU A 125 -8.32 -13.62 12.71
C GLU A 125 -8.68 -15.02 13.22
N ALA A 126 -9.19 -15.89 12.33
CA ALA A 126 -9.54 -17.27 12.67
C ALA A 126 -8.32 -18.22 12.77
N SER A 127 -7.12 -17.77 12.44
CA SER A 127 -5.92 -18.62 12.42
C SER A 127 -5.41 -19.01 13.80
N GLY A 128 -5.77 -18.28 14.86
CA GLY A 128 -5.23 -18.42 16.22
C GLY A 128 -3.92 -17.69 16.46
N MET A 129 -3.28 -17.12 15.44
CA MET A 129 -2.14 -16.21 15.59
C MET A 129 -2.62 -14.82 16.05
N ALA A 130 -1.77 -14.08 16.76
CA ALA A 130 -2.02 -12.66 16.96
C ALA A 130 -2.01 -11.94 15.60
N PHE A 131 -2.88 -10.94 15.43
CA PHE A 131 -2.96 -10.18 14.20
C PHE A 131 -2.96 -8.67 14.45
N THR A 132 -2.57 -7.90 13.43
CA THR A 132 -2.83 -6.46 13.33
C THR A 132 -3.16 -6.13 11.88
N HIS A 133 -4.27 -5.43 11.64
CA HIS A 133 -4.61 -4.96 10.30
C HIS A 133 -4.25 -3.47 10.15
N LEU A 134 -3.36 -3.18 9.20
CA LEU A 134 -3.06 -1.83 8.75
C LEU A 134 -3.91 -1.55 7.51
N ARG A 135 -5.06 -0.93 7.69
CA ARG A 135 -6.03 -0.62 6.63
C ARG A 135 -5.66 0.70 5.97
N ALA A 136 -4.77 0.65 4.99
CA ALA A 136 -4.28 1.83 4.29
C ALA A 136 -5.29 2.35 3.26
N GLY A 137 -5.48 3.67 3.24
CA GLY A 137 -6.18 4.40 2.19
C GLY A 137 -5.37 4.47 0.89
N GLU A 138 -5.82 5.32 -0.04
CA GLU A 138 -5.09 5.57 -1.29
C GLU A 138 -3.66 6.00 -1.03
N PHE A 139 -2.71 5.35 -1.66
CA PHE A 139 -1.31 5.76 -1.58
C PHE A 139 -1.09 7.04 -2.40
N MET A 140 -0.47 8.06 -1.82
CA MET A 140 -0.12 9.28 -2.55
C MET A 140 0.72 8.98 -3.80
N SER A 141 1.54 7.93 -3.78
CA SER A 141 2.31 7.48 -4.94
C SER A 141 1.46 7.00 -6.12
N ALA A 142 0.17 6.71 -5.92
CA ALA A 142 -0.73 6.37 -7.02
C ALA A 142 -0.91 7.52 -8.02
N TYR A 143 -0.72 8.76 -7.57
CA TYR A 143 -0.77 9.94 -8.44
C TYR A 143 0.39 10.02 -9.43
N PHE A 144 1.48 9.26 -9.25
CA PHE A 144 2.53 9.16 -10.26
C PHE A 144 2.03 8.60 -11.60
N ARG A 145 0.94 7.83 -11.59
CA ARG A 145 0.29 7.38 -12.84
C ARG A 145 -0.27 8.55 -13.68
N GLN A 146 -0.48 9.70 -13.06
CA GLN A 146 -0.97 10.91 -13.74
C GLN A 146 0.16 11.79 -14.31
N VAL A 147 1.43 11.47 -14.04
CA VAL A 147 2.58 12.28 -14.52
C VAL A 147 2.54 12.52 -16.02
N PRO A 148 2.28 11.53 -16.90
CA PRO A 148 2.21 11.78 -18.33
C PRO A 148 1.15 12.81 -18.73
N SER A 149 -0.01 12.81 -18.08
CA SER A 149 -1.07 13.79 -18.35
C SER A 149 -0.80 15.16 -17.71
N ILE A 150 -0.17 15.18 -16.54
CA ILE A 150 0.26 16.43 -15.89
C ILE A 150 1.31 17.12 -16.76
N VAL A 151 2.34 16.40 -17.19
CA VAL A 151 3.41 16.96 -18.03
C VAL A 151 2.91 17.37 -19.41
N GLY A 152 2.12 16.51 -20.07
CA GLY A 152 1.70 16.74 -21.46
C GLY A 152 0.51 17.66 -21.62
N LYS A 153 -0.39 17.75 -20.61
CA LYS A 153 -1.69 18.46 -20.72
C LYS A 153 -2.00 19.40 -19.55
N GLY A 154 -1.14 19.46 -18.52
CA GLY A 154 -1.40 20.22 -17.31
C GLY A 154 -2.68 19.76 -16.59
N ALA A 155 -2.98 18.46 -16.58
CA ALA A 155 -4.25 18.00 -16.06
C ALA A 155 -4.21 16.60 -15.43
N LEU A 156 -5.09 16.40 -14.44
CA LEU A 156 -5.49 15.09 -13.88
C LEU A 156 -6.81 14.68 -14.54
N PHE A 157 -6.88 13.49 -15.11
CA PHE A 157 -8.10 12.94 -15.71
C PHE A 157 -8.58 11.74 -14.90
N LEU A 158 -9.56 11.94 -14.00
CA LEU A 158 -10.08 10.90 -13.11
C LEU A 158 -11.62 11.02 -13.01
N PRO A 159 -12.37 9.90 -12.88
CA PRO A 159 -13.82 9.91 -12.77
C PRO A 159 -14.24 10.03 -11.29
N MET A 160 -13.84 11.13 -10.63
CA MET A 160 -13.97 11.27 -9.16
C MET A 160 -15.04 12.26 -8.73
N GLU A 161 -15.58 13.08 -9.66
CA GLU A 161 -16.52 14.13 -9.33
C GLU A 161 -15.99 15.01 -8.18
N ASN A 162 -16.75 15.15 -7.10
CA ASN A 162 -16.36 15.87 -5.89
C ASN A 162 -15.95 14.93 -4.73
N ALA A 163 -15.64 13.66 -5.02
CA ALA A 163 -15.20 12.73 -4.01
C ALA A 163 -13.95 13.23 -3.27
N ARG A 164 -13.94 13.03 -1.96
CA ARG A 164 -12.81 13.37 -1.10
C ARG A 164 -12.05 12.11 -0.71
N ILE A 165 -10.72 12.15 -0.78
CA ILE A 165 -9.84 11.04 -0.48
C ILE A 165 -8.78 11.47 0.53
N ALA A 166 -8.66 10.72 1.62
CA ALA A 166 -7.62 10.91 2.63
C ALA A 166 -6.38 10.05 2.30
N SER A 167 -5.67 10.43 1.24
CA SER A 167 -4.49 9.68 0.74
C SER A 167 -3.35 9.68 1.74
N ILE A 168 -2.61 8.56 1.84
CA ILE A 168 -1.50 8.36 2.77
C ILE A 168 -0.15 8.20 2.07
N ASP A 169 0.91 8.71 2.71
CA ASP A 169 2.29 8.50 2.27
C ASP A 169 2.79 7.10 2.65
N VAL A 170 3.51 6.46 1.74
CA VAL A 170 4.11 5.13 1.98
C VAL A 170 5.13 5.16 3.13
N GLY A 171 5.83 6.28 3.32
CA GLY A 171 6.74 6.48 4.45
C GLY A 171 6.02 6.36 5.79
N ASP A 172 4.83 6.94 5.93
CA ASP A 172 4.02 6.84 7.15
C ASP A 172 3.52 5.40 7.38
N ILE A 173 3.09 4.70 6.32
CA ILE A 173 2.74 3.28 6.40
C ILE A 173 3.93 2.45 6.91
N ALA A 174 5.13 2.71 6.36
CA ALA A 174 6.34 2.00 6.74
C ALA A 174 6.75 2.28 8.19
N ASP A 175 6.64 3.54 8.66
CA ASP A 175 6.94 3.92 10.04
C ASP A 175 5.95 3.29 11.03
N VAL A 176 4.65 3.28 10.72
CA VAL A 176 3.60 2.60 11.51
C VAL A 176 3.87 1.10 11.56
N ALA A 177 4.10 0.46 10.39
CA ALA A 177 4.37 -0.98 10.32
C ALA A 177 5.63 -1.37 11.12
N ALA A 178 6.71 -0.58 11.02
CA ALA A 178 7.92 -0.82 11.79
C ALA A 178 7.67 -0.71 13.29
N THR A 179 6.88 0.28 13.74
CA THR A 179 6.52 0.45 15.15
C THR A 179 5.67 -0.71 15.65
N VAL A 180 4.60 -1.07 14.93
CA VAL A 180 3.70 -2.18 15.28
C VAL A 180 4.44 -3.52 15.35
N LEU A 181 5.41 -3.75 14.45
CA LEU A 181 6.21 -4.97 14.45
C LEU A 181 7.25 -5.04 15.57
N THR A 182 7.63 -3.91 16.19
CA THR A 182 8.73 -3.85 17.14
C THR A 182 8.32 -3.48 18.57
N THR A 183 7.09 -3.04 18.78
CA THR A 183 6.54 -2.70 20.10
C THR A 183 5.36 -3.60 20.47
N PRO A 184 5.05 -3.81 21.75
CA PRO A 184 3.88 -4.59 22.19
C PRO A 184 2.59 -3.76 22.18
N GLY A 185 1.44 -4.44 22.34
CA GLY A 185 0.13 -3.78 22.52
C GLY A 185 -0.64 -3.51 21.25
N HIS A 186 -0.17 -4.07 20.12
CA HIS A 186 -0.81 -3.93 18.81
C HIS A 186 -1.58 -5.19 18.39
N GLU A 187 -1.51 -6.24 19.16
CA GLU A 187 -2.20 -7.51 18.91
C GLU A 187 -3.73 -7.32 18.98
N GLY A 188 -4.44 -7.88 17.99
CA GLY A 188 -5.89 -7.74 17.84
C GLY A 188 -6.36 -6.34 17.40
N LYS A 189 -5.46 -5.46 16.97
CA LYS A 189 -5.80 -4.09 16.59
C LYS A 189 -6.03 -3.94 15.09
N ILE A 190 -6.90 -2.99 14.76
CA ILE A 190 -7.19 -2.54 13.39
C ILE A 190 -6.92 -1.05 13.32
N TYR A 191 -6.03 -0.65 12.43
CA TYR A 191 -5.62 0.75 12.27
C TYR A 191 -5.94 1.23 10.85
N PRO A 192 -6.99 2.05 10.67
CA PRO A 192 -7.17 2.80 9.43
C PRO A 192 -6.02 3.80 9.30
N LEU A 193 -5.29 3.74 8.19
CA LEU A 193 -4.15 4.60 7.93
C LEU A 193 -4.47 5.58 6.80
N THR A 194 -4.53 6.87 7.13
CA THR A 194 -4.83 7.95 6.20
C THR A 194 -3.85 9.10 6.36
N GLY A 195 -3.79 9.97 5.36
CA GLY A 195 -3.16 11.28 5.51
C GLY A 195 -3.98 12.19 6.44
N PRO A 196 -3.51 13.44 6.67
CA PRO A 196 -4.13 14.36 7.63
C PRO A 196 -5.37 15.07 7.09
N GLU A 197 -5.68 14.94 5.80
CA GLU A 197 -6.71 15.70 5.12
C GLU A 197 -7.41 14.86 4.03
N ALA A 198 -8.72 15.03 3.89
CA ALA A 198 -9.50 14.44 2.81
C ALA A 198 -9.67 15.48 1.69
N LEU A 199 -9.04 15.26 0.53
CA LEU A 199 -8.96 16.20 -0.57
C LEU A 199 -9.83 15.76 -1.74
N THR A 200 -10.47 16.75 -2.40
CA THR A 200 -11.01 16.60 -3.75
C THR A 200 -9.86 16.58 -4.77
N MET A 201 -10.14 16.11 -5.98
CA MET A 201 -9.15 16.14 -7.06
C MET A 201 -8.79 17.57 -7.52
N THR A 202 -9.69 18.54 -7.31
CA THR A 202 -9.38 19.96 -7.54
C THR A 202 -8.33 20.44 -6.53
N GLU A 203 -8.53 20.20 -5.23
CA GLU A 203 -7.56 20.54 -4.19
C GLU A 203 -6.21 19.83 -4.38
N VAL A 204 -6.23 18.58 -4.85
CA VAL A 204 -5.01 17.84 -5.25
C VAL A 204 -4.29 18.55 -6.40
N ALA A 205 -5.02 18.96 -7.44
CA ALA A 205 -4.46 19.66 -8.60
C ALA A 205 -3.85 21.02 -8.21
N GLU A 206 -4.48 21.77 -7.29
CA GLU A 206 -3.95 23.02 -6.74
C GLU A 206 -2.62 22.80 -5.99
N LYS A 207 -2.56 21.77 -5.15
CA LYS A 207 -1.31 21.41 -4.42
C LYS A 207 -0.20 20.99 -5.39
N LEU A 208 -0.54 20.26 -6.45
CA LEU A 208 0.42 19.92 -7.52
C LEU A 208 0.87 21.15 -8.31
N SER A 209 -0.03 22.08 -8.59
CA SER A 209 0.32 23.35 -9.25
C SER A 209 1.35 24.12 -8.42
N THR A 210 1.11 24.23 -7.12
CA THR A 210 2.02 24.92 -6.19
C THR A 210 3.39 24.21 -6.16
N ALA A 211 3.41 22.87 -6.04
CA ALA A 211 4.65 22.11 -5.95
C ALA A 211 5.48 22.12 -7.25
N THR A 212 4.82 22.10 -8.41
CA THR A 212 5.50 22.06 -9.71
C THR A 212 5.85 23.44 -10.25
N GLY A 213 5.20 24.50 -9.76
CA GLY A 213 5.29 25.86 -10.32
C GLY A 213 4.59 26.00 -11.68
N LYS A 214 3.77 25.02 -12.10
CA LYS A 214 3.04 25.00 -13.35
C LYS A 214 1.54 24.75 -13.11
N PRO A 215 0.63 25.37 -13.85
CA PRO A 215 -0.79 25.11 -13.71
C PRO A 215 -1.14 23.63 -13.95
N VAL A 216 -1.80 23.01 -12.97
CA VAL A 216 -2.40 21.68 -13.08
C VAL A 216 -3.87 21.82 -12.73
N ARG A 217 -4.74 21.25 -13.55
CA ARG A 217 -6.20 21.29 -13.31
C ARG A 217 -6.76 19.88 -13.20
N TYR A 218 -7.85 19.72 -12.48
CA TYR A 218 -8.63 18.51 -12.50
C TYR A 218 -9.66 18.55 -13.62
N VAL A 219 -9.79 17.43 -14.33
CA VAL A 219 -10.81 17.21 -15.35
C VAL A 219 -11.57 15.95 -14.99
N ASN A 220 -12.83 16.10 -14.59
CA ASN A 220 -13.69 14.95 -14.37
C ASN A 220 -14.03 14.31 -15.71
N VAL A 221 -13.82 13.00 -15.81
CA VAL A 221 -14.11 12.21 -17.01
C VAL A 221 -15.22 11.20 -16.72
N ALA A 222 -15.92 10.75 -17.75
CA ALA A 222 -16.88 9.66 -17.57
C ALA A 222 -16.16 8.38 -17.15
N PRO A 223 -16.76 7.52 -16.27
CA PRO A 223 -16.15 6.26 -15.83
C PRO A 223 -15.72 5.33 -16.97
N ASP A 224 -16.55 5.22 -18.01
CA ASP A 224 -16.25 4.40 -19.18
C ASP A 224 -15.05 4.92 -19.98
N ASP A 225 -14.89 6.25 -20.08
CA ASP A 225 -13.77 6.86 -20.80
C ASP A 225 -12.46 6.69 -20.01
N ALA A 226 -12.52 6.80 -18.68
CA ALA A 226 -11.38 6.47 -17.83
C ALA A 226 -10.94 5.01 -17.99
N ARG A 227 -11.89 4.07 -17.99
CA ARG A 227 -11.64 2.65 -18.22
C ARG A 227 -11.01 2.40 -19.59
N LYS A 228 -11.56 2.98 -20.65
CA LYS A 228 -11.02 2.87 -22.03
C LYS A 228 -9.58 3.39 -22.10
N ALA A 229 -9.31 4.55 -21.49
CA ALA A 229 -7.96 5.14 -21.45
C ALA A 229 -6.97 4.24 -20.71
N GLN A 230 -7.35 3.62 -19.61
CA GLN A 230 -6.52 2.66 -18.87
C GLN A 230 -6.17 1.43 -19.70
N LEU A 231 -7.15 0.86 -20.40
CA LEU A 231 -6.94 -0.27 -21.31
C LEU A 231 -6.00 0.11 -22.47
N ALA A 232 -6.21 1.28 -23.07
CA ALA A 232 -5.35 1.81 -24.13
C ALA A 232 -3.90 2.06 -23.66
N ALA A 233 -3.72 2.37 -22.37
CA ALA A 233 -2.41 2.50 -21.74
C ALA A 233 -1.77 1.14 -21.35
N GLY A 234 -2.38 0.01 -21.75
CA GLY A 234 -1.86 -1.34 -21.50
C GLY A 234 -2.20 -1.92 -20.13
N MET A 235 -3.13 -1.31 -19.38
CA MET A 235 -3.57 -1.88 -18.11
C MET A 235 -4.35 -3.18 -18.36
N PRO A 236 -4.08 -4.27 -17.61
CA PRO A 236 -4.86 -5.49 -17.71
C PRO A 236 -6.35 -5.23 -17.43
N PRO A 237 -7.29 -5.84 -18.19
CA PRO A 237 -8.73 -5.62 -18.03
C PRO A 237 -9.22 -5.81 -16.60
N TYR A 238 -8.75 -6.85 -15.91
CA TYR A 238 -9.09 -7.10 -14.50
C TYR A 238 -8.80 -5.92 -13.57
N LEU A 239 -7.64 -5.25 -13.78
CA LEU A 239 -7.26 -4.09 -12.97
C LEU A 239 -8.03 -2.83 -13.38
N ALA A 240 -8.30 -2.65 -14.66
CA ALA A 240 -9.13 -1.54 -15.13
C ALA A 240 -10.55 -1.62 -14.56
N ASP A 241 -11.14 -2.83 -14.52
CA ASP A 241 -12.44 -3.07 -13.90
C ASP A 241 -12.40 -2.83 -12.39
N ALA A 242 -11.37 -3.31 -11.70
CA ALA A 242 -11.19 -3.08 -10.27
C ALA A 242 -11.06 -1.59 -9.93
N LEU A 243 -10.37 -0.80 -10.77
CA LEU A 243 -10.30 0.65 -10.58
C LEU A 243 -11.64 1.35 -10.83
N ALA A 244 -12.43 0.88 -11.79
CA ALA A 244 -13.79 1.40 -12.01
C ALA A 244 -14.69 1.16 -10.78
N GLU A 245 -14.62 -0.04 -10.19
CA GLU A 245 -15.30 -0.39 -8.94
C GLU A 245 -14.83 0.53 -7.79
N LEU A 246 -13.52 0.71 -7.62
CA LEU A 246 -12.93 1.57 -6.60
C LEU A 246 -13.41 3.02 -6.74
N PHE A 247 -13.37 3.59 -7.95
CA PHE A 247 -13.83 4.95 -8.19
C PHE A 247 -15.32 5.13 -7.87
N ALA A 248 -16.14 4.09 -8.12
CA ALA A 248 -17.55 4.11 -7.73
C ALA A 248 -17.72 4.20 -6.20
N GLU A 249 -16.95 3.42 -5.42
CA GLU A 249 -16.99 3.48 -3.96
C GLU A 249 -16.48 4.83 -3.42
N ARG A 250 -15.45 5.40 -4.02
CA ARG A 250 -14.93 6.73 -3.67
C ARG A 250 -15.96 7.84 -3.87
N ARG A 251 -16.71 7.81 -5.00
CA ARG A 251 -17.81 8.75 -5.21
C ARG A 251 -18.94 8.62 -4.18
N ARG A 252 -19.06 7.47 -3.51
CA ARG A 252 -19.96 7.24 -2.36
C ARG A 252 -19.37 7.72 -1.02
N GLY A 253 -18.15 8.31 -1.02
CA GLY A 253 -17.52 8.87 0.16
C GLY A 253 -16.77 7.85 1.05
N LYS A 254 -16.54 6.63 0.59
CA LYS A 254 -15.95 5.54 1.41
C LYS A 254 -14.51 5.82 1.89
N GLU A 255 -13.73 6.70 1.23
CA GLU A 255 -12.35 7.03 1.62
C GLU A 255 -12.19 8.49 2.15
N ALA A 256 -13.29 9.15 2.50
CA ALA A 256 -13.25 10.54 2.96
C ALA A 256 -12.90 10.70 4.45
N GLN A 257 -12.96 9.64 5.23
CA GLN A 257 -12.71 9.72 6.67
C GLN A 257 -11.21 9.81 6.97
N VAL A 258 -10.82 10.80 7.79
CA VAL A 258 -9.46 10.94 8.31
C VAL A 258 -9.33 10.18 9.61
N SER A 259 -8.25 9.42 9.76
CA SER A 259 -7.96 8.61 10.95
C SER A 259 -6.84 9.23 11.79
N PRO A 260 -6.95 9.21 13.14
CA PRO A 260 -5.88 9.65 14.02
C PRO A 260 -4.78 8.58 14.23
N ALA A 261 -4.88 7.40 13.61
CA ALA A 261 -4.04 6.25 13.94
C ALA A 261 -2.53 6.53 13.73
N VAL A 262 -2.14 7.23 12.66
CA VAL A 262 -0.73 7.59 12.43
C VAL A 262 -0.21 8.46 13.58
N GLN A 263 -0.94 9.51 13.96
CA GLN A 263 -0.58 10.39 15.07
C GLN A 263 -0.51 9.62 16.41
N THR A 264 -1.47 8.74 16.65
CA THR A 264 -1.53 7.95 17.88
C THR A 264 -0.34 6.99 18.01
N ILE A 265 0.05 6.34 16.91
CA ILE A 265 1.12 5.32 16.92
C ILE A 265 2.51 5.96 16.88
N LEU A 266 2.68 7.04 16.09
CA LEU A 266 4.00 7.64 15.83
C LEU A 266 4.31 8.87 16.70
N GLY A 267 3.31 9.44 17.39
CA GLY A 267 3.47 10.71 18.13
C GLY A 267 3.65 11.94 17.24
N ARG A 268 3.55 11.79 15.91
CA ARG A 268 3.61 12.86 14.91
C ARG A 268 2.46 12.74 13.91
N GLY A 269 2.07 13.85 13.31
CA GLY A 269 1.10 13.84 12.21
C GLY A 269 1.58 13.06 10.99
N PRO A 270 0.64 12.53 10.18
CA PRO A 270 0.98 11.97 8.89
C PRO A 270 1.42 13.06 7.91
N THR A 271 2.19 12.67 6.90
CA THR A 271 2.64 13.53 5.81
C THR A 271 1.44 14.08 5.04
N SER A 272 1.38 15.40 4.84
CA SER A 272 0.36 16.03 4.01
C SER A 272 0.60 15.79 2.52
N PHE A 273 -0.46 15.93 1.71
CA PHE A 273 -0.31 15.83 0.25
C PHE A 273 0.59 16.95 -0.31
N ALA A 274 0.58 18.13 0.29
CA ALA A 274 1.45 19.24 -0.11
C ALA A 274 2.94 18.90 0.10
N GLU A 275 3.30 18.34 1.27
CA GLU A 275 4.67 17.89 1.55
C GLU A 275 5.12 16.76 0.60
N PHE A 276 4.22 15.79 0.34
CA PHE A 276 4.47 14.74 -0.64
C PHE A 276 4.69 15.31 -2.06
N ALA A 277 3.84 16.22 -2.52
CA ALA A 277 3.93 16.84 -3.84
C ALA A 277 5.21 17.66 -4.00
N LEU A 278 5.57 18.43 -2.98
CA LEU A 278 6.81 19.23 -2.97
C LEU A 278 8.06 18.33 -3.02
N ARG A 279 8.12 17.29 -2.19
CA ARG A 279 9.23 16.32 -2.17
C ARG A 279 9.40 15.61 -3.52
N ASN A 280 8.32 15.40 -4.25
CA ASN A 280 8.31 14.72 -5.54
C ASN A 280 8.07 15.67 -6.73
N ALA A 281 8.33 16.97 -6.56
CA ALA A 281 8.06 17.97 -7.60
C ALA A 281 8.79 17.67 -8.92
N ALA A 282 10.03 17.21 -8.87
CA ALA A 282 10.80 16.82 -10.07
C ALA A 282 10.14 15.66 -10.83
N VAL A 283 9.53 14.69 -10.12
CA VAL A 283 8.77 13.59 -10.76
C VAL A 283 7.53 14.15 -11.44
N PHE A 284 6.76 15.01 -10.79
CA PHE A 284 5.56 15.62 -11.36
C PHE A 284 5.85 16.60 -12.50
N ARG A 285 7.08 17.13 -12.59
CA ARG A 285 7.55 17.90 -13.77
C ARG A 285 8.09 17.01 -14.89
N GLY A 286 8.19 15.69 -14.69
CA GLY A 286 8.77 14.74 -15.67
C GLY A 286 10.28 14.79 -15.77
N GLU A 287 10.98 15.37 -14.80
CA GLU A 287 12.43 15.52 -14.74
C GLU A 287 13.12 14.27 -14.16
N GLN A 288 12.39 13.47 -13.40
CA GLN A 288 12.88 12.24 -12.77
C GLN A 288 11.80 11.15 -12.82
N PRO A 289 12.19 9.86 -12.88
CA PRO A 289 11.24 8.77 -12.74
C PRO A 289 10.74 8.67 -11.28
N PRO A 290 9.54 8.13 -11.05
CA PRO A 290 9.06 7.83 -9.71
C PRO A 290 10.00 6.85 -8.98
N GLY A 291 10.39 7.17 -7.74
CA GLY A 291 11.22 6.30 -6.90
C GLY A 291 12.72 6.34 -7.19
N ALA A 292 13.20 7.41 -7.89
CA ALA A 292 14.63 7.68 -8.07
C ALA A 292 15.31 8.09 -6.77
#